data_ed9624ead435c47c4bf0557d1ba27d3e
#
_entry.id   ed9624ead435c47c4bf0557d1ba27d3e
#
_cell.length_a   1.000
_cell.length_b   1.000
_cell.length_c   1.000
_cell.angle_alpha   90.00
_cell.angle_beta   90.00
_cell.angle_gamma   90.00
#
_symmetry.space_group_name_H-M   'P 1'
#
loop_
_entity.id
_entity.type
_entity.pdbx_description
1 polymer ?
#
loop_
_entity_poly.entity_id
_entity_poly.type
_entity_poly.pdbx_seq_one_letter_code
_entity_poly.pdbx_strand_id
1 'polypeptide(L)'
;ASGALFGIWWGLLLVTIASSIGATLAFLLSRYLLRDWVQAKLGNYSQTINTGIKKDGVFYLFSLLLIPALPFFAVNLLMGLTAMKSWRFYWVSQLGMLLGTAVYVNAGTQLFQLTSVSDISSPFLLMSFAALGLLPWMARFAVDFYQRRKVYAKWVKPKLFDRNVIIIGAGAAGLVSAYIAAVVRAKVTLI
;
A
#
# COMPACT_ATOMS: atom_id res chain seq x y z
N ALA A 1 21.59 7.64 -7.80
CA ALA A 1 23.00 7.27 -8.05
C ALA A 1 23.13 6.07 -8.99
N SER A 2 22.46 4.93 -8.73
CA SER A 2 22.64 3.69 -9.53
C SER A 2 22.27 3.84 -11.01
N GLY A 3 21.16 4.53 -11.32
CA GLY A 3 20.75 4.82 -12.68
C GLY A 3 21.76 5.71 -13.42
N ALA A 4 22.38 6.65 -12.70
CA ALA A 4 23.43 7.51 -13.23
C ALA A 4 24.73 6.75 -13.59
N LEU A 5 25.10 5.76 -12.76
CA LEU A 5 26.35 5.02 -12.93
C LEU A 5 26.24 3.81 -13.87
N PHE A 6 25.13 3.08 -13.81
CA PHE A 6 24.96 1.78 -14.48
C PHE A 6 23.88 1.79 -15.56
N GLY A 7 23.24 2.94 -15.81
CA GLY A 7 22.08 3.03 -16.69
C GLY A 7 20.83 2.39 -16.08
N ILE A 8 19.74 2.38 -16.87
CA ILE A 8 18.42 1.98 -16.34
C ILE A 8 18.33 0.47 -16.05
N TRP A 9 18.84 -0.38 -16.95
CA TRP A 9 18.69 -1.84 -16.83
C TRP A 9 19.53 -2.44 -15.70
N TRP A 10 20.82 -2.18 -15.70
CA TRP A 10 21.74 -2.64 -14.65
C TRP A 10 21.46 -1.95 -13.32
N GLY A 11 21.15 -0.67 -13.34
CA GLY A 11 20.78 0.08 -12.16
C GLY A 11 19.52 -0.48 -11.49
N LEU A 12 18.48 -0.80 -12.27
CA LEU A 12 17.25 -1.40 -11.78
C LEU A 12 17.50 -2.80 -11.17
N LEU A 13 18.22 -3.65 -11.88
CA LEU A 13 18.53 -5.01 -11.43
C LEU A 13 19.32 -5.00 -10.12
N LEU A 14 20.41 -4.25 -10.07
CA LEU A 14 21.27 -4.18 -8.89
C LEU A 14 20.53 -3.60 -7.67
N VAL A 15 19.81 -2.50 -7.84
CA VAL A 15 19.10 -1.85 -6.73
C VAL A 15 17.96 -2.72 -6.22
N THR A 16 17.18 -3.35 -7.11
CA THR A 16 16.06 -4.20 -6.67
C THR A 16 16.55 -5.42 -5.88
N ILE A 17 17.60 -6.08 -6.36
CA ILE A 17 18.19 -7.23 -5.65
C ILE A 17 18.77 -6.77 -4.30
N ALA A 18 19.62 -5.73 -4.30
CA ALA A 18 20.26 -5.24 -3.08
C ALA A 18 19.22 -4.77 -2.03
N SER A 19 18.20 -4.04 -2.46
CA SER A 19 17.13 -3.58 -1.58
C SER A 19 16.32 -4.74 -1.00
N SER A 20 16.01 -5.76 -1.79
CA SER A 20 15.29 -6.96 -1.31
C SER A 20 16.12 -7.80 -0.36
N ILE A 21 17.42 -7.92 -0.59
CA ILE A 21 18.33 -8.57 0.36
C ILE A 21 18.38 -7.77 1.66
N GLY A 22 18.58 -6.45 1.59
CA GLY A 22 18.57 -5.57 2.78
C GLY A 22 17.27 -5.65 3.58
N ALA A 23 16.12 -5.61 2.89
CA ALA A 23 14.82 -5.78 3.51
C ALA A 23 14.68 -7.15 4.21
N THR A 24 15.16 -8.21 3.56
CA THR A 24 15.13 -9.57 4.11
C THR A 24 16.06 -9.73 5.30
N LEU A 25 17.23 -9.12 5.28
CA LEU A 25 18.12 -9.09 6.43
C LEU A 25 17.48 -8.34 7.62
N ALA A 26 16.87 -7.19 7.41
CA ALA A 26 16.14 -6.47 8.44
C ALA A 26 14.99 -7.30 9.03
N PHE A 27 14.24 -8.00 8.16
CA PHE A 27 13.19 -8.94 8.56
C PHE A 27 13.74 -10.10 9.42
N LEU A 28 14.87 -10.70 9.04
CA LEU A 28 15.49 -11.80 9.78
C LEU A 28 16.09 -11.31 11.11
N LEU A 29 16.75 -10.15 11.12
CA LEU A 29 17.25 -9.51 12.34
C LEU A 29 16.10 -9.26 13.35
N SER A 30 14.98 -8.71 12.87
CA SER A 30 13.80 -8.54 13.72
C SER A 30 13.26 -9.85 14.25
N ARG A 31 13.23 -10.89 13.43
CA ARG A 31 12.69 -12.20 13.79
C ARG A 31 13.52 -12.94 14.84
N TYR A 32 14.85 -12.92 14.71
CA TYR A 32 15.74 -13.76 15.48
C TYR A 32 16.55 -13.01 16.56
N LEU A 33 16.94 -11.76 16.31
CA LEU A 33 17.80 -11.02 17.22
C LEU A 33 17.10 -9.88 17.97
N LEU A 34 16.22 -9.14 17.28
CA LEU A 34 15.64 -7.90 17.81
C LEU A 34 14.17 -8.03 18.18
N ARG A 35 13.67 -9.27 18.31
CA ARG A 35 12.25 -9.54 18.48
C ARG A 35 11.63 -8.76 19.66
N ASP A 36 12.26 -8.84 20.83
CA ASP A 36 11.74 -8.18 22.04
C ASP A 36 11.78 -6.67 21.92
N TRP A 37 12.86 -6.13 21.38
CA TRP A 37 13.00 -4.68 21.15
C TRP A 37 11.97 -4.16 20.13
N VAL A 38 11.81 -4.84 19.01
CA VAL A 38 10.82 -4.46 17.97
C VAL A 38 9.40 -4.59 18.52
N GLN A 39 9.11 -5.62 19.31
CA GLN A 39 7.82 -5.81 19.93
C GLN A 39 7.52 -4.72 20.97
N ALA A 40 8.50 -4.30 21.76
CA ALA A 40 8.35 -3.19 22.70
C ALA A 40 8.07 -1.84 22.01
N LYS A 41 8.74 -1.57 20.88
CA LYS A 41 8.62 -0.28 20.16
C LYS A 41 7.44 -0.24 19.18
N LEU A 42 7.16 -1.34 18.49
CA LEU A 42 6.23 -1.42 17.36
C LEU A 42 5.11 -2.47 17.56
N GLY A 43 5.03 -3.08 18.74
CA GLY A 43 4.10 -4.19 19.02
C GLY A 43 2.62 -3.83 18.82
N ASN A 44 2.24 -2.57 19.05
CA ASN A 44 0.88 -2.09 18.81
C ASN A 44 0.44 -2.24 17.34
N TYR A 45 1.39 -2.13 16.39
CA TYR A 45 1.12 -2.33 14.96
C TYR A 45 1.14 -3.81 14.57
N SER A 46 1.81 -4.67 15.36
CA SER A 46 1.97 -6.10 15.06
C SER A 46 0.63 -6.83 14.98
N GLN A 47 -0.32 -6.53 15.86
CA GLN A 47 -1.64 -7.16 15.84
C GLN A 47 -2.42 -6.82 14.57
N THR A 48 -2.42 -5.53 14.18
CA THR A 48 -3.09 -5.07 12.97
C THR A 48 -2.49 -5.72 11.72
N ILE A 49 -1.15 -5.79 11.65
CA ILE A 49 -0.44 -6.41 10.52
C ILE A 49 -0.69 -7.92 10.48
N ASN A 50 -0.65 -8.62 11.62
CA ASN A 50 -0.95 -10.06 11.68
C ASN A 50 -2.39 -10.36 11.24
N THR A 51 -3.35 -9.52 11.61
CA THR A 51 -4.74 -9.65 11.18
C THR A 51 -4.86 -9.44 9.67
N GLY A 52 -4.18 -8.42 9.13
CA GLY A 52 -4.13 -8.16 7.70
C GLY A 52 -3.51 -9.33 6.91
N ILE A 53 -2.40 -9.89 7.41
CA ILE A 53 -1.76 -11.05 6.77
C ILE A 53 -2.63 -12.30 6.81
N LYS A 54 -3.33 -12.57 7.92
CA LYS A 54 -4.28 -13.69 8.02
C LYS A 54 -5.44 -13.54 7.04
N LYS A 55 -5.92 -12.31 6.84
CA LYS A 55 -7.07 -12.01 5.97
C LYS A 55 -6.70 -11.98 4.49
N ASP A 56 -5.63 -11.26 4.14
CA ASP A 56 -5.27 -10.93 2.76
C ASP A 56 -3.91 -11.50 2.32
N GLY A 57 -3.20 -12.18 3.24
CA GLY A 57 -1.95 -12.85 2.95
C GLY A 57 -0.87 -11.94 2.38
N VAL A 58 -0.27 -12.40 1.29
CA VAL A 58 0.82 -11.73 0.58
C VAL A 58 0.41 -10.36 0.01
N PHE A 59 -0.87 -10.22 -0.39
CA PHE A 59 -1.38 -8.97 -0.95
C PHE A 59 -1.36 -7.82 0.07
N TYR A 60 -1.54 -8.12 1.36
CA TYR A 60 -1.45 -7.11 2.42
C TYR A 60 -0.03 -6.52 2.52
N LEU A 61 1.02 -7.36 2.48
CA LEU A 61 2.41 -6.87 2.45
C LEU A 61 2.67 -6.02 1.20
N PHE A 62 2.23 -6.50 0.03
CA PHE A 62 2.37 -5.77 -1.22
C PHE A 62 1.72 -4.38 -1.14
N SER A 63 0.52 -4.30 -0.56
CA SER A 63 -0.19 -3.03 -0.34
C SER A 63 0.56 -2.10 0.62
N LEU A 64 1.15 -2.64 1.69
CA LEU A 64 1.95 -1.85 2.64
C LEU A 64 3.21 -1.27 2.00
N LEU A 65 3.83 -2.00 1.06
CA LEU A 65 5.02 -1.54 0.35
C LEU A 65 4.70 -0.46 -0.70
N LEU A 66 3.50 -0.53 -1.30
CA LEU A 66 3.04 0.45 -2.28
C LEU A 66 2.53 1.75 -1.62
N ILE A 67 1.93 1.63 -0.45
CA ILE A 67 1.37 2.79 0.26
C ILE A 67 2.39 3.26 1.31
N PRO A 68 2.93 4.48 1.21
CA PRO A 68 3.90 5.00 2.18
C PRO A 68 3.22 5.42 3.49
N ALA A 69 2.41 4.52 4.07
CA ALA A 69 1.75 4.73 5.36
C ALA A 69 2.72 4.52 6.53
N LEU A 70 3.70 3.64 6.35
CA LEU A 70 4.73 3.35 7.33
C LEU A 70 6.11 3.49 6.67
N PRO A 71 7.14 3.92 7.42
CA PRO A 71 8.50 3.90 6.91
C PRO A 71 8.91 2.49 6.49
N PHE A 72 9.59 2.37 5.35
CA PHE A 72 9.97 1.08 4.77
C PHE A 72 10.70 0.14 5.75
N PHE A 73 11.62 0.69 6.55
CA PHE A 73 12.33 -0.10 7.56
C PHE A 73 11.38 -0.65 8.64
N ALA A 74 10.36 0.12 9.04
CA ALA A 74 9.39 -0.30 10.05
C ALA A 74 8.52 -1.46 9.53
N VAL A 75 8.12 -1.41 8.24
CA VAL A 75 7.41 -2.53 7.59
C VAL A 75 8.26 -3.80 7.64
N ASN A 76 9.54 -3.72 7.28
CA ASN A 76 10.45 -4.87 7.27
C ASN A 76 10.62 -5.48 8.67
N LEU A 77 10.79 -4.63 9.70
CA LEU A 77 10.91 -5.08 11.09
C LEU A 77 9.61 -5.70 11.61
N LEU A 78 8.46 -5.06 11.37
CA LEU A 78 7.16 -5.56 11.78
C LEU A 78 6.82 -6.88 11.11
N MET A 79 7.15 -7.03 9.84
CA MET A 79 6.95 -8.29 9.12
C MET A 79 7.78 -9.43 9.71
N GLY A 80 8.94 -9.14 10.30
CA GLY A 80 9.75 -10.11 11.04
C GLY A 80 9.02 -10.74 12.23
N LEU A 81 8.11 -9.99 12.89
CA LEU A 81 7.28 -10.47 14.00
C LEU A 81 6.11 -11.34 13.55
N THR A 82 5.83 -11.41 12.26
CA THR A 82 4.68 -12.15 11.71
C THR A 82 5.02 -13.61 11.39
N ALA A 83 4.00 -14.44 11.15
CA ALA A 83 4.16 -15.83 10.73
C ALA A 83 4.54 -15.98 9.22
N MET A 84 4.82 -14.89 8.51
CA MET A 84 5.16 -14.95 7.09
C MET A 84 6.51 -15.64 6.87
N LYS A 85 6.57 -16.56 5.91
CA LYS A 85 7.83 -17.23 5.53
C LYS A 85 8.78 -16.24 4.85
N SER A 86 10.08 -16.29 5.19
CA SER A 86 11.12 -15.38 4.66
C SER A 86 11.20 -15.38 3.13
N TRP A 87 11.03 -16.56 2.49
CA TRP A 87 10.99 -16.67 1.03
C TRP A 87 9.83 -15.88 0.40
N ARG A 88 8.63 -15.95 1.01
CA ARG A 88 7.48 -15.18 0.52
C ARG A 88 7.71 -13.68 0.71
N PHE A 89 8.29 -13.30 1.85
CA PHE A 89 8.64 -11.91 2.11
C PHE A 89 9.62 -11.37 1.07
N TYR A 90 10.69 -12.12 0.75
CA TYR A 90 11.67 -11.72 -0.26
C TYR A 90 11.03 -11.43 -1.63
N TRP A 91 10.27 -12.39 -2.17
CA TRP A 91 9.67 -12.22 -3.49
C TRP A 91 8.60 -11.13 -3.56
N VAL A 92 7.80 -10.98 -2.50
CA VAL A 92 6.81 -9.91 -2.45
C VAL A 92 7.47 -8.55 -2.34
N SER A 93 8.54 -8.44 -1.56
CA SER A 93 9.34 -7.21 -1.46
C SER A 93 10.02 -6.88 -2.79
N GLN A 94 10.58 -7.87 -3.46
CA GLN A 94 11.18 -7.72 -4.79
C GLN A 94 10.18 -7.13 -5.79
N LEU A 95 8.99 -7.72 -5.89
CA LEU A 95 7.94 -7.27 -6.82
C LEU A 95 7.32 -5.92 -6.39
N GLY A 96 7.08 -5.75 -5.09
CA GLY A 96 6.49 -4.53 -4.55
C GLY A 96 7.37 -3.29 -4.71
N MET A 97 8.68 -3.46 -4.61
CA MET A 97 9.64 -2.37 -4.78
C MET A 97 10.00 -2.08 -6.24
N LEU A 98 9.80 -3.03 -7.14
CA LEU A 98 10.27 -2.94 -8.54
C LEU A 98 9.72 -1.70 -9.24
N LEU A 99 8.44 -1.41 -9.08
CA LEU A 99 7.79 -0.26 -9.72
C LEU A 99 8.38 1.06 -9.21
N GLY A 100 8.49 1.22 -7.90
CA GLY A 100 9.10 2.42 -7.30
C GLY A 100 10.55 2.57 -7.70
N THR A 101 11.33 1.49 -7.61
CA THR A 101 12.74 1.48 -7.98
C THR A 101 12.95 1.85 -9.45
N ALA A 102 12.10 1.37 -10.36
CA ALA A 102 12.19 1.70 -11.78
C ALA A 102 12.07 3.22 -12.01
N VAL A 103 11.11 3.87 -11.35
CA VAL A 103 10.92 5.33 -11.46
C VAL A 103 12.11 6.09 -10.86
N TYR A 104 12.63 5.66 -9.68
CA TYR A 104 13.80 6.29 -9.06
C TYR A 104 15.09 6.12 -9.88
N VAL A 105 15.31 4.93 -10.44
CA VAL A 105 16.48 4.64 -11.28
C VAL A 105 16.40 5.44 -12.58
N ASN A 106 15.23 5.52 -13.20
CA ASN A 106 15.02 6.32 -14.41
C ASN A 106 15.28 7.82 -14.14
N ALA A 107 14.73 8.38 -13.07
CA ALA A 107 14.99 9.76 -12.69
C ALA A 107 16.49 10.01 -12.44
N GLY A 108 17.19 9.07 -11.81
CA GLY A 108 18.65 9.14 -11.63
C GLY A 108 19.43 9.11 -12.94
N THR A 109 18.98 8.32 -13.92
CA THR A 109 19.59 8.28 -15.25
C THR A 109 19.40 9.62 -15.98
N GLN A 110 18.19 10.19 -15.92
CA GLN A 110 17.90 11.49 -16.54
C GLN A 110 18.70 12.62 -15.92
N LEU A 111 18.85 12.63 -14.59
CA LEU A 111 19.69 13.63 -13.91
C LEU A 111 21.15 13.59 -14.32
N PHE A 112 21.69 12.41 -14.60
CA PHE A 112 23.09 12.23 -15.03
C PHE A 112 23.32 12.74 -16.46
N GLN A 113 22.29 12.74 -17.30
CA GLN A 113 22.38 13.21 -18.68
C GLN A 113 22.35 14.74 -18.82
N LEU A 114 22.12 15.47 -17.73
CA LEU A 114 22.11 16.94 -17.73
C LEU A 114 23.54 17.46 -17.96
N THR A 115 23.76 18.12 -19.08
CA THR A 115 25.03 18.76 -19.43
C THR A 115 24.97 20.28 -19.29
N SER A 116 23.76 20.85 -19.31
CA SER A 116 23.54 22.28 -19.19
C SER A 116 22.28 22.62 -18.36
N VAL A 117 22.18 23.87 -17.90
CA VAL A 117 21.01 24.33 -17.12
C VAL A 117 19.73 24.31 -17.96
N SER A 118 19.83 24.44 -19.29
CA SER A 118 18.70 24.34 -20.21
C SER A 118 18.07 22.92 -20.24
N ASP A 119 18.86 21.89 -19.95
CA ASP A 119 18.41 20.51 -19.97
C ASP A 119 17.46 20.19 -18.79
N ILE A 120 17.45 21.03 -17.76
CA ILE A 120 16.52 20.91 -16.61
C ILE A 120 15.06 21.00 -17.08
N SER A 121 14.78 21.73 -18.14
CA SER A 121 13.44 21.86 -18.72
C SER A 121 13.09 20.75 -19.72
N SER A 122 13.91 19.71 -19.84
CA SER A 122 13.63 18.60 -20.76
C SER A 122 12.32 17.90 -20.38
N PRO A 123 11.43 17.59 -21.36
CA PRO A 123 10.17 16.93 -21.09
C PRO A 123 10.33 15.57 -20.38
N PHE A 124 11.40 14.82 -20.71
CA PHE A 124 11.68 13.51 -20.12
C PHE A 124 12.05 13.62 -18.64
N LEU A 125 12.82 14.62 -18.25
CA LEU A 125 13.17 14.89 -16.87
C LEU A 125 11.92 15.27 -16.05
N LEU A 126 11.14 16.22 -16.57
CA LEU A 126 9.89 16.65 -15.93
C LEU A 126 8.90 15.50 -15.78
N MET A 127 8.75 14.64 -16.78
CA MET A 127 7.92 13.44 -16.70
C MET A 127 8.44 12.45 -15.62
N SER A 128 9.76 12.28 -15.50
CA SER A 128 10.35 11.41 -14.47
C SER A 128 10.05 11.92 -13.06
N PHE A 129 10.17 13.23 -12.82
CA PHE A 129 9.81 13.81 -11.53
C PHE A 129 8.30 13.81 -11.28
N ALA A 130 7.47 14.07 -12.28
CA ALA A 130 6.03 13.94 -12.19
C ALA A 130 5.63 12.50 -11.83
N ALA A 131 6.25 11.50 -12.48
CA ALA A 131 6.03 10.10 -12.15
C ALA A 131 6.41 9.77 -10.70
N LEU A 132 7.54 10.30 -10.20
CA LEU A 132 7.93 10.16 -8.79
C LEU A 132 6.89 10.75 -7.83
N GLY A 133 6.39 11.95 -8.12
CA GLY A 133 5.38 12.60 -7.27
C GLY A 133 4.02 11.92 -7.31
N LEU A 134 3.61 11.40 -8.46
CA LEU A 134 2.31 10.76 -8.65
C LEU A 134 2.29 9.29 -8.21
N LEU A 135 3.43 8.63 -8.15
CA LEU A 135 3.54 7.20 -7.87
C LEU A 135 2.84 6.77 -6.56
N PRO A 136 3.01 7.46 -5.41
CA PRO A 136 2.31 7.09 -4.18
C PRO A 136 0.79 7.23 -4.28
N TRP A 137 0.32 8.23 -5.02
CA TRP A 137 -1.11 8.45 -5.23
C TRP A 137 -1.72 7.39 -6.15
N MET A 138 -1.04 7.07 -7.26
CA MET A 138 -1.44 5.97 -8.15
C MET A 138 -1.45 4.62 -7.43
N ALA A 139 -0.46 4.34 -6.60
CA ALA A 139 -0.38 3.13 -5.80
C ALA A 139 -1.58 3.01 -4.84
N ARG A 140 -1.92 4.08 -4.12
CA ARG A 140 -3.13 4.12 -3.27
C ARG A 140 -4.39 3.84 -4.07
N PHE A 141 -4.57 4.53 -5.18
CA PHE A 141 -5.75 4.35 -6.04
C PHE A 141 -5.88 2.90 -6.53
N ALA A 142 -4.78 2.29 -6.97
CA ALA A 142 -4.78 0.90 -7.43
C ALA A 142 -5.15 -0.08 -6.30
N VAL A 143 -4.60 0.12 -5.09
CA VAL A 143 -4.91 -0.71 -3.92
C VAL A 143 -6.36 -0.54 -3.49
N ASP A 144 -6.85 0.70 -3.41
CA ASP A 144 -8.25 0.99 -3.04
C ASP A 144 -9.23 0.39 -4.05
N PHE A 145 -8.91 0.51 -5.33
CA PHE A 145 -9.73 -0.08 -6.40
C PHE A 145 -9.81 -1.61 -6.30
N TYR A 146 -8.68 -2.26 -6.03
CA TYR A 146 -8.64 -3.71 -5.85
C TYR A 146 -9.40 -4.14 -4.59
N GLN A 147 -9.21 -3.46 -3.47
CA GLN A 147 -9.89 -3.77 -2.21
C GLN A 147 -11.41 -3.58 -2.36
N ARG A 148 -11.86 -2.51 -3.00
CA ARG A 148 -13.29 -2.29 -3.28
C ARG A 148 -13.86 -3.43 -4.12
N ARG A 149 -13.18 -3.83 -5.21
CA ARG A 149 -13.63 -4.97 -6.02
C ARG A 149 -13.74 -6.26 -5.22
N LYS A 150 -12.77 -6.53 -4.34
CA LYS A 150 -12.78 -7.73 -3.50
C LYS A 150 -13.94 -7.74 -2.49
N VAL A 151 -14.22 -6.59 -1.88
CA VAL A 151 -15.34 -6.45 -0.93
C VAL A 151 -16.69 -6.64 -1.65
N TYR A 152 -16.87 -5.99 -2.79
CA TYR A 152 -18.14 -6.05 -3.52
C TYR A 152 -18.32 -7.29 -4.39
N ALA A 153 -17.26 -8.06 -4.69
CA ALA A 153 -17.37 -9.27 -5.50
C ALA A 153 -18.28 -10.36 -4.89
N LYS A 154 -18.46 -10.34 -3.56
CA LYS A 154 -19.34 -11.26 -2.84
C LYS A 154 -20.79 -10.79 -2.75
N TRP A 155 -21.08 -9.55 -3.15
CA TRP A 155 -22.41 -8.97 -3.06
C TRP A 155 -23.04 -8.88 -4.42
N VAL A 156 -24.12 -9.64 -4.62
CA VAL A 156 -24.95 -9.51 -5.82
C VAL A 156 -25.72 -8.20 -5.68
N LYS A 157 -25.52 -7.29 -6.61
CA LYS A 157 -26.26 -6.03 -6.63
C LYS A 157 -27.73 -6.35 -6.86
N PRO A 158 -28.64 -6.05 -5.93
CA PRO A 158 -30.06 -6.31 -6.14
C PRO A 158 -30.55 -5.47 -7.32
N LYS A 159 -31.34 -6.09 -8.20
CA LYS A 159 -31.93 -5.41 -9.36
C LYS A 159 -33.03 -4.42 -8.97
N LEU A 160 -33.67 -4.66 -7.84
CA LEU A 160 -34.74 -3.82 -7.27
C LEU A 160 -34.45 -3.63 -5.77
N PHE A 161 -34.62 -2.41 -5.31
CA PHE A 161 -34.58 -2.08 -3.88
C PHE A 161 -36.02 -1.98 -3.39
N ASP A 162 -36.38 -2.76 -2.39
CA ASP A 162 -37.70 -2.74 -1.76
C ASP A 162 -37.78 -1.69 -0.62
N ARG A 163 -36.63 -1.11 -0.23
CA ARG A 163 -36.51 -0.08 0.79
C ARG A 163 -35.72 1.13 0.28
N ASN A 164 -36.18 2.31 0.63
CA ASN A 164 -35.54 3.55 0.21
C ASN A 164 -34.53 4.08 1.27
N VAL A 165 -34.80 3.75 2.55
CA VAL A 165 -34.03 4.24 3.69
C VAL A 165 -33.78 3.09 4.67
N ILE A 166 -32.55 2.92 5.09
CA ILE A 166 -32.14 2.01 6.16
C ILE A 166 -31.51 2.85 7.27
N ILE A 167 -32.04 2.73 8.47
CA ILE A 167 -31.55 3.44 9.65
C ILE A 167 -30.93 2.41 10.58
N ILE A 168 -29.68 2.61 10.94
CA ILE A 168 -28.95 1.71 11.82
C ILE A 168 -28.86 2.36 13.20
N GLY A 169 -29.51 1.73 14.19
CA GLY A 169 -29.57 2.17 15.57
C GLY A 169 -30.94 2.73 15.96
N ALA A 170 -31.60 2.07 16.91
CA ALA A 170 -32.92 2.43 17.43
C ALA A 170 -32.86 3.41 18.61
N GLY A 171 -31.80 4.22 18.73
CA GLY A 171 -31.71 5.31 19.69
C GLY A 171 -32.67 6.49 19.32
N ALA A 172 -32.73 7.52 20.17
CA ALA A 172 -33.62 8.67 19.97
C ALA A 172 -33.47 9.29 18.56
N ALA A 173 -32.24 9.48 18.07
CA ALA A 173 -32.02 10.04 16.74
C ALA A 173 -32.52 9.10 15.63
N GLY A 174 -32.29 7.77 15.77
CA GLY A 174 -32.76 6.78 14.79
C GLY A 174 -34.29 6.72 14.71
N LEU A 175 -34.97 6.76 15.84
CA LEU A 175 -36.44 6.77 15.91
C LEU A 175 -37.02 8.03 15.27
N VAL A 176 -36.45 9.21 15.56
CA VAL A 176 -36.88 10.47 14.95
C VAL A 176 -36.68 10.46 13.45
N SER A 177 -35.51 9.97 12.99
CA SER A 177 -35.21 9.85 11.56
C SER A 177 -36.15 8.88 10.84
N ALA A 178 -36.48 7.75 11.48
CA ALA A 178 -37.45 6.78 10.95
C ALA A 178 -38.85 7.36 10.84
N TYR A 179 -39.28 8.11 11.87
CA TYR A 179 -40.57 8.81 11.87
C TYR A 179 -40.63 9.82 10.73
N ILE A 180 -39.65 10.71 10.60
CA ILE A 180 -39.61 11.72 9.54
C ILE A 180 -39.63 11.06 8.16
N ALA A 181 -38.83 10.01 7.95
CA ALA A 181 -38.78 9.29 6.69
C ALA A 181 -40.13 8.59 6.38
N ALA A 182 -40.82 8.07 7.38
CA ALA A 182 -42.15 7.48 7.22
C ALA A 182 -43.21 8.53 6.86
N VAL A 183 -43.14 9.74 7.44
CA VAL A 183 -44.06 10.85 7.15
C VAL A 183 -44.00 11.23 5.66
N VAL A 184 -42.81 11.21 5.05
CA VAL A 184 -42.62 11.47 3.61
C VAL A 184 -42.87 10.23 2.75
N ARG A 185 -43.49 9.19 3.30
CA ARG A 185 -43.84 7.92 2.65
C ARG A 185 -42.63 7.14 2.10
N ALA A 186 -41.44 7.31 2.66
CA ALA A 186 -40.31 6.47 2.33
C ALA A 186 -40.49 5.07 2.95
N LYS A 187 -40.09 4.04 2.20
CA LYS A 187 -40.02 2.66 2.73
C LYS A 187 -38.80 2.52 3.63
N VAL A 188 -39.00 2.55 4.92
CA VAL A 188 -37.95 2.58 5.95
C VAL A 188 -37.76 1.21 6.57
N THR A 189 -36.52 0.85 6.85
CA THR A 189 -36.14 -0.24 7.75
C THR A 189 -35.27 0.34 8.86
N LEU A 190 -35.68 0.14 10.12
CA LEU A 190 -34.89 0.45 11.32
C LEU A 190 -34.28 -0.84 11.84
N ILE A 191 -32.95 -0.84 12.07
CA ILE A 191 -32.20 -1.99 12.57
C ILE A 191 -31.45 -1.59 13.85
#